data_2cee9c875572c7f6cb90fbea63750426
#
_entry.id   2cee9c875572c7f6cb90fbea63750426
#
_cell.length_a   1.000
_cell.length_b   1.000
_cell.length_c   1.000
_cell.angle_alpha   90.00
_cell.angle_beta   90.00
_cell.angle_gamma   90.00
#
_symmetry.space_group_name_H-M   'P 1'
#
loop_
_entity.id
_entity.type
_entity.pdbx_description
1 polymer ?
#
loop_
_entity_poly.entity_id
_entity_poly.type
_entity_poly.pdbx_seq_one_letter_code
_entity_poly.pdbx_strand_id
1 'polypeptide(L)'
;MRHNDRLGFNKQARRKRLSTHGILFRQRMILYSPMHFTSNINRFIITAFIIFNSISAYSANTGHDEYSERNEADSFIARMPEKLQERQTEAIRKAMSGNNDMLLNVRNARNTAAKLPNGVYRTDISKSLTLFRSKRYDNDTTPLLVYFHGGGWVIGSINSCSRYCAAMAERGIAVLAVDYRLAPEHPFPEGLKDCIDAVKFACENMPKWKCSSISVGGDSSGGNLAIATALSFPENTFSSLITFYPVTKAYADNSESWKLFGKGFGLDSELMNAFNEAYTTESHNPLVSPAEADDHALAKLPPTLLVAAERDILRCQGAEFAERLKNIGIEQKYILIPGSVHLFITVDGQPTAFKHSVNESSEFIFRHSGQATQ
;
A
#
# COMPACT_ATOMS: atom_id res chain seq x y z
N MET A 1 46.00 55.24 8.98
CA MET A 1 45.36 56.46 9.52
C MET A 1 44.19 55.92 10.34
N ARG A 2 44.35 55.82 11.68
CA ARG A 2 43.97 56.79 12.73
C ARG A 2 42.45 56.97 12.75
N HIS A 3 41.64 56.80 13.78
CA HIS A 3 41.81 56.72 15.24
C HIS A 3 40.39 56.42 15.76
N ASN A 4 40.17 55.47 16.72
CA ASN A 4 40.02 55.73 18.19
C ASN A 4 38.90 56.75 18.51
N ASP A 5 38.03 56.59 19.45
CA ASP A 5 38.10 56.19 20.86
C ASP A 5 36.66 55.97 21.39
N ARG A 6 36.35 55.00 22.21
CA ARG A 6 36.48 54.83 23.68
C ARG A 6 35.49 55.61 24.55
N LEU A 7 34.98 54.87 25.51
CA LEU A 7 34.60 55.15 26.91
C LEU A 7 33.11 55.48 27.13
N GLY A 8 32.44 55.01 28.12
CA GLY A 8 32.74 54.20 29.29
C GLY A 8 31.69 54.35 30.39
N PHE A 9 31.51 53.32 31.16
CA PHE A 9 31.11 53.23 32.56
C PHE A 9 30.09 54.23 33.21
N ASN A 10 29.05 53.76 33.89
CA ASN A 10 29.14 53.54 35.31
C ASN A 10 27.88 52.92 35.97
N LYS A 11 28.14 52.16 36.99
CA LYS A 11 27.28 51.49 37.98
C LYS A 11 26.53 52.53 38.86
N GLN A 12 25.36 52.18 39.43
CA GLN A 12 25.25 51.86 40.86
C GLN A 12 23.82 51.53 41.31
N ALA A 13 23.78 50.54 42.17
CA ALA A 13 22.64 50.05 42.92
C ALA A 13 22.23 51.03 44.05
N ARG A 14 20.96 50.93 44.49
CA ARG A 14 20.60 51.06 45.91
C ARG A 14 19.26 50.40 46.22
N ARG A 15 19.34 49.48 47.20
CA ARG A 15 18.23 48.92 47.96
C ARG A 15 17.57 50.02 48.81
N LYS A 16 16.26 49.93 49.06
CA LYS A 16 15.69 50.09 50.43
C LYS A 16 14.26 49.49 50.54
N ARG A 17 14.02 49.08 51.75
CA ARG A 17 12.96 48.24 52.33
C ARG A 17 11.67 49.00 52.68
N LEU A 18 10.57 48.20 52.80
CA LEU A 18 9.47 48.20 53.79
C LEU A 18 8.48 49.38 53.83
N SER A 19 7.18 49.10 53.61
CA SER A 19 6.23 48.98 54.77
C SER A 19 4.82 48.60 54.28
N THR A 20 4.19 47.80 55.10
CA THR A 20 2.78 47.39 55.15
C THR A 20 1.82 48.60 55.21
N HIS A 21 0.68 48.48 54.48
CA HIS A 21 -0.66 48.76 55.03
C HIS A 21 -1.71 48.30 54.05
N GLY A 22 -2.67 47.53 54.52
CA GLY A 22 -3.81 47.04 53.74
C GLY A 22 -4.89 48.12 53.53
N ILE A 23 -5.64 47.93 52.49
CA ILE A 23 -7.03 48.42 52.41
C ILE A 23 -7.78 47.51 51.39
N LEU A 24 -8.91 47.01 51.79
CA LEU A 24 -9.94 46.35 50.99
C LEU A 24 -10.34 47.20 49.75
N PHE A 25 -10.48 46.56 48.61
CA PHE A 25 -11.55 46.99 47.68
C PHE A 25 -11.98 45.84 46.73
N ARG A 26 -13.22 45.50 46.86
CA ARG A 26 -14.23 44.97 45.92
C ARG A 26 -13.77 44.09 44.74
N GLN A 27 -14.27 42.90 44.79
CA GLN A 27 -14.55 41.99 43.66
C GLN A 27 -15.20 42.71 42.48
N ARG A 28 -14.57 42.66 41.33
CA ARG A 28 -15.23 42.67 40.02
C ARG A 28 -14.94 41.34 39.36
N MET A 29 -15.96 40.51 39.28
CA MET A 29 -16.05 39.34 38.44
C MET A 29 -15.89 39.78 36.99
N ILE A 30 -14.79 39.47 36.36
CA ILE A 30 -14.68 39.45 34.91
C ILE A 30 -14.90 38.02 34.49
N LEU A 31 -16.06 37.77 33.88
CA LEU A 31 -16.39 36.57 33.18
C LEU A 31 -15.41 36.36 32.05
N TYR A 32 -14.42 35.53 32.22
CA TYR A 32 -13.69 34.95 31.09
C TYR A 32 -14.53 33.82 30.49
N SER A 33 -15.01 34.05 29.29
CA SER A 33 -15.56 33.05 28.38
C SER A 33 -14.55 31.90 28.22
N PRO A 34 -14.94 30.64 28.32
CA PRO A 34 -14.04 29.52 28.02
C PRO A 34 -13.84 29.43 26.52
N MET A 35 -12.69 29.91 26.04
CA MET A 35 -12.25 29.67 24.67
C MET A 35 -11.87 28.20 24.49
N HIS A 36 -12.55 27.57 23.58
CA HIS A 36 -12.23 26.39 22.76
C HIS A 36 -10.83 25.76 22.97
N PHE A 37 -10.74 24.76 23.86
CA PHE A 37 -9.60 23.84 23.94
C PHE A 37 -10.03 22.36 23.98
N THR A 38 -11.27 22.04 23.63
CA THR A 38 -11.81 20.66 23.77
C THR A 38 -12.12 19.95 22.43
N SER A 39 -11.88 20.57 21.27
CA SER A 39 -12.28 19.96 20.01
C SER A 39 -11.29 18.92 19.46
N ASN A 40 -10.00 19.02 19.77
CA ASN A 40 -8.98 18.11 19.19
C ASN A 40 -8.79 16.83 19.99
N ILE A 41 -8.93 16.86 21.31
CA ILE A 41 -8.78 15.64 22.15
C ILE A 41 -10.00 14.72 21.94
N ASN A 42 -11.22 15.26 21.83
CA ASN A 42 -12.40 14.45 21.55
C ASN A 42 -12.41 13.86 20.14
N ARG A 43 -11.82 14.51 19.14
CA ARG A 43 -11.68 13.91 17.81
C ARG A 43 -10.72 12.72 17.81
N PHE A 44 -9.59 12.80 18.52
CA PHE A 44 -8.65 11.68 18.65
C PHE A 44 -9.25 10.48 19.42
N ILE A 45 -9.98 10.73 20.49
CA ILE A 45 -10.65 9.68 21.27
C ILE A 45 -11.79 9.05 20.47
N ILE A 46 -12.58 9.83 19.74
CA ILE A 46 -13.67 9.31 18.89
C ILE A 46 -13.12 8.52 17.71
N THR A 47 -12.03 8.94 17.07
CA THR A 47 -11.40 8.20 15.98
C THR A 47 -10.79 6.89 16.47
N ALA A 48 -10.12 6.88 17.64
CA ALA A 48 -9.61 5.65 18.24
C ALA A 48 -10.76 4.70 18.66
N PHE A 49 -11.88 5.22 19.16
CA PHE A 49 -13.05 4.42 19.54
C PHE A 49 -13.81 3.85 18.34
N ILE A 50 -13.87 4.58 17.23
CA ILE A 50 -14.48 4.10 15.97
C ILE A 50 -13.61 3.02 15.34
N ILE A 51 -12.27 3.16 15.35
CA ILE A 51 -11.35 2.14 14.87
C ILE A 51 -11.43 0.88 15.74
N PHE A 52 -11.49 1.02 17.06
CA PHE A 52 -11.60 -0.12 17.99
C PHE A 52 -12.95 -0.86 17.87
N ASN A 53 -14.06 -0.13 17.70
CA ASN A 53 -15.38 -0.74 17.49
C ASN A 53 -15.55 -1.33 16.09
N SER A 54 -14.90 -0.79 15.06
CA SER A 54 -14.93 -1.40 13.71
C SER A 54 -14.13 -2.70 13.66
N ILE A 55 -13.03 -2.82 14.39
CA ILE A 55 -12.25 -4.07 14.54
C ILE A 55 -13.09 -5.12 15.26
N SER A 56 -13.76 -4.74 16.36
CA SER A 56 -14.61 -5.66 17.15
C SER A 56 -15.89 -6.09 16.38
N ALA A 57 -16.48 -5.20 15.60
CA ALA A 57 -17.65 -5.53 14.77
C ALA A 57 -17.30 -6.39 13.55
N TYR A 58 -16.09 -6.23 12.98
CA TYR A 58 -15.60 -7.04 11.87
C TYR A 58 -15.35 -8.48 12.31
N SER A 59 -14.69 -8.70 13.45
CA SER A 59 -14.43 -10.03 14.02
C SER A 59 -15.71 -10.79 14.35
N ALA A 60 -16.77 -10.09 14.80
CA ALA A 60 -18.04 -10.72 15.15
C ALA A 60 -18.89 -11.16 13.94
N ASN A 61 -18.64 -10.60 12.75
CA ASN A 61 -19.52 -10.81 11.59
C ASN A 61 -18.93 -11.75 10.52
N THR A 62 -17.63 -12.08 10.58
CA THR A 62 -16.95 -12.87 9.53
C THR A 62 -16.66 -14.32 9.91
N GLY A 63 -16.81 -14.72 11.17
CA GLY A 63 -16.45 -16.05 11.66
C GLY A 63 -14.94 -16.38 11.49
N HIS A 64 -14.11 -15.35 11.24
CA HIS A 64 -12.67 -15.49 11.16
C HIS A 64 -12.08 -15.75 12.54
N ASP A 65 -11.26 -16.79 12.61
CA ASP A 65 -10.46 -17.11 13.79
C ASP A 65 -9.16 -16.28 13.79
N GLU A 66 -9.21 -15.09 14.39
CA GLU A 66 -8.05 -14.18 14.55
C GLU A 66 -6.82 -14.89 15.15
N TYR A 67 -7.06 -15.88 16.00
CA TYR A 67 -6.00 -16.71 16.58
C TYR A 67 -5.32 -17.59 15.53
N SER A 68 -6.07 -18.15 14.58
CA SER A 68 -5.54 -18.93 13.47
C SER A 68 -4.68 -18.08 12.53
N GLU A 69 -5.17 -16.94 12.11
CA GLU A 69 -4.44 -16.01 11.23
C GLU A 69 -3.13 -15.53 11.84
N ARG A 70 -3.13 -15.18 13.13
CA ARG A 70 -1.93 -14.78 13.86
C ARG A 70 -0.91 -15.91 13.94
N ASN A 71 -1.32 -17.13 14.24
CA ASN A 71 -0.44 -18.31 14.30
C ASN A 71 0.18 -18.64 12.94
N GLU A 72 -0.58 -18.52 11.85
CA GLU A 72 -0.07 -18.68 10.49
C GLU A 72 1.04 -17.66 10.21
N ALA A 73 0.80 -16.39 10.52
CA ALA A 73 1.73 -15.31 10.29
C ALA A 73 2.99 -15.43 11.19
N ASP A 74 2.85 -15.80 12.45
CA ASP A 74 4.00 -16.05 13.34
C ASP A 74 4.85 -17.23 12.87
N SER A 75 4.21 -18.30 12.41
CA SER A 75 4.87 -19.45 11.79
C SER A 75 5.56 -19.07 10.47
N PHE A 76 4.97 -18.19 9.69
CA PHE A 76 5.56 -17.64 8.47
C PHE A 76 6.83 -16.84 8.78
N ILE A 77 6.77 -15.90 9.73
CA ILE A 77 7.91 -15.10 10.17
C ILE A 77 9.04 -16.00 10.69
N ALA A 78 8.71 -17.00 11.52
CA ALA A 78 9.71 -17.90 12.12
C ALA A 78 10.45 -18.76 11.05
N ARG A 79 9.85 -18.97 9.88
CA ARG A 79 10.49 -19.71 8.76
C ARG A 79 11.25 -18.80 7.79
N MET A 80 11.16 -17.50 7.94
CA MET A 80 11.94 -16.59 7.09
C MET A 80 13.44 -16.81 7.33
N PRO A 81 14.26 -16.89 6.27
CA PRO A 81 15.70 -17.01 6.43
C PRO A 81 16.27 -15.87 7.25
N GLU A 82 17.16 -16.20 8.19
CA GLU A 82 17.85 -15.19 9.00
C GLU A 82 18.50 -14.13 8.12
N LYS A 83 18.36 -12.87 8.48
CA LYS A 83 18.93 -11.69 7.78
C LYS A 83 18.50 -11.57 6.30
N LEU A 84 17.37 -12.19 5.92
CA LEU A 84 16.90 -12.13 4.54
C LEU A 84 16.75 -10.69 4.06
N GLN A 85 16.07 -9.85 4.84
CA GLN A 85 15.80 -8.47 4.47
C GLN A 85 17.05 -7.58 4.50
N GLU A 86 17.95 -7.81 5.46
CA GLU A 86 19.25 -7.14 5.50
C GLU A 86 20.08 -7.44 4.23
N ARG A 87 20.11 -8.71 3.79
CA ARG A 87 20.78 -9.10 2.53
C ARG A 87 20.12 -8.50 1.30
N GLN A 88 18.78 -8.41 1.28
CA GLN A 88 18.06 -7.75 0.20
C GLN A 88 18.37 -6.25 0.15
N THR A 89 18.37 -5.58 1.29
CA THR A 89 18.75 -4.16 1.42
C THR A 89 20.17 -3.92 0.90
N GLU A 90 21.13 -4.75 1.32
CA GLU A 90 22.52 -4.68 0.84
C GLU A 90 22.62 -4.88 -0.68
N ALA A 91 21.90 -5.88 -1.22
CA ALA A 91 21.89 -6.17 -2.65
C ALA A 91 21.37 -4.98 -3.47
N ILE A 92 20.31 -4.32 -3.02
CA ILE A 92 19.73 -3.14 -3.65
C ILE A 92 20.73 -1.98 -3.64
N ARG A 93 21.30 -1.66 -2.47
CA ARG A 93 22.27 -0.55 -2.34
C ARG A 93 23.54 -0.78 -3.17
N LYS A 94 24.02 -2.03 -3.27
CA LYS A 94 25.13 -2.38 -4.18
C LYS A 94 24.75 -2.20 -5.65
N ALA A 95 23.54 -2.58 -6.04
CA ALA A 95 23.06 -2.39 -7.40
C ALA A 95 22.94 -0.91 -7.77
N MET A 96 22.47 -0.05 -6.87
CA MET A 96 22.45 1.41 -7.05
C MET A 96 23.86 2.01 -7.24
N SER A 97 24.89 1.36 -6.71
CA SER A 97 26.31 1.73 -6.94
C SER A 97 26.95 1.03 -8.14
N GLY A 98 26.17 0.31 -8.97
CA GLY A 98 26.63 -0.32 -10.22
C GLY A 98 27.03 -1.79 -10.11
N ASN A 99 26.85 -2.45 -8.93
CA ASN A 99 27.11 -3.89 -8.77
C ASN A 99 25.80 -4.67 -8.62
N ASN A 100 25.34 -5.29 -9.70
CA ASN A 100 24.05 -5.98 -9.77
C ASN A 100 24.07 -7.46 -9.36
N ASP A 101 25.24 -8.07 -9.12
CA ASP A 101 25.37 -9.53 -8.95
C ASP A 101 24.50 -10.08 -7.80
N MET A 102 24.52 -9.40 -6.65
CA MET A 102 23.69 -9.81 -5.50
C MET A 102 22.19 -9.63 -5.78
N LEU A 103 21.80 -8.54 -6.44
CA LEU A 103 20.41 -8.28 -6.77
C LEU A 103 19.87 -9.29 -7.78
N LEU A 104 20.64 -9.70 -8.77
CA LEU A 104 20.28 -10.77 -9.70
C LEU A 104 20.01 -12.09 -8.97
N ASN A 105 20.84 -12.45 -7.97
CA ASN A 105 20.61 -13.62 -7.14
C ASN A 105 19.31 -13.52 -6.34
N VAL A 106 19.00 -12.36 -5.77
CA VAL A 106 17.73 -12.10 -5.04
C VAL A 106 16.54 -12.24 -6.00
N ARG A 107 16.60 -11.65 -7.19
CA ARG A 107 15.55 -11.76 -8.22
C ARG A 107 15.34 -13.20 -8.66
N ASN A 108 16.40 -13.95 -8.93
CA ASN A 108 16.32 -15.35 -9.32
C ASN A 108 15.69 -16.23 -8.23
N ALA A 109 16.04 -16.01 -6.96
CA ALA A 109 15.44 -16.73 -5.83
C ALA A 109 13.93 -16.46 -5.66
N ARG A 110 13.45 -15.28 -6.09
CA ARG A 110 12.04 -14.90 -6.05
C ARG A 110 11.27 -15.26 -7.33
N ASN A 111 11.95 -15.69 -8.39
CA ASN A 111 11.35 -15.99 -9.69
C ASN A 111 10.91 -17.47 -9.79
N THR A 112 10.10 -17.94 -8.84
CA THR A 112 9.57 -19.30 -8.81
C THR A 112 8.07 -19.26 -8.98
N ALA A 113 7.58 -19.91 -10.05
CA ALA A 113 6.15 -20.01 -10.31
C ALA A 113 5.46 -20.98 -9.34
N ALA A 114 4.26 -20.61 -8.90
CA ALA A 114 3.41 -21.54 -8.17
C ALA A 114 2.91 -22.68 -9.07
N LYS A 115 2.64 -23.84 -8.47
CA LYS A 115 1.93 -24.93 -9.16
C LYS A 115 0.51 -24.46 -9.50
N LEU A 116 0.12 -24.61 -10.76
CA LEU A 116 -1.20 -24.22 -11.22
C LEU A 116 -2.25 -25.24 -10.74
N PRO A 117 -3.45 -24.79 -10.33
CA PRO A 117 -4.61 -25.65 -10.09
C PRO A 117 -4.99 -26.45 -11.35
N ASN A 118 -5.69 -27.57 -11.16
CA ASN A 118 -6.17 -28.38 -12.27
C ASN A 118 -7.12 -27.56 -13.17
N GLY A 119 -6.86 -27.60 -14.47
CA GLY A 119 -7.65 -26.87 -15.45
C GLY A 119 -7.27 -25.39 -15.62
N VAL A 120 -6.45 -24.84 -14.73
CA VAL A 120 -5.84 -23.50 -14.93
C VAL A 120 -4.61 -23.63 -15.80
N TYR A 121 -4.45 -22.72 -16.74
CA TYR A 121 -3.30 -22.66 -17.63
C TYR A 121 -2.82 -21.21 -17.80
N ARG A 122 -1.58 -21.05 -18.23
CA ARG A 122 -0.98 -19.76 -18.58
C ARG A 122 -0.54 -19.79 -20.04
N THR A 123 -0.66 -18.64 -20.70
CA THR A 123 -0.17 -18.41 -22.06
C THR A 123 0.76 -17.21 -22.03
N ASP A 124 2.01 -17.40 -22.38
CA ASP A 124 2.95 -16.31 -22.50
C ASP A 124 2.64 -15.54 -23.81
N ILE A 125 2.11 -14.33 -23.67
CA ILE A 125 1.72 -13.46 -24.79
C ILE A 125 2.97 -12.79 -25.36
N SER A 126 3.89 -12.41 -24.48
CA SER A 126 5.22 -11.87 -24.78
C SER A 126 6.19 -12.25 -23.66
N LYS A 127 7.42 -11.71 -23.71
CA LYS A 127 8.39 -11.89 -22.61
C LYS A 127 7.94 -11.22 -21.32
N SER A 128 7.09 -10.21 -21.39
CA SER A 128 6.63 -9.41 -20.25
C SER A 128 5.14 -9.54 -19.94
N LEU A 129 4.38 -10.35 -20.68
CA LEU A 129 2.95 -10.51 -20.52
C LEU A 129 2.55 -11.97 -20.52
N THR A 130 1.88 -12.42 -19.47
CA THR A 130 1.33 -13.78 -19.35
C THR A 130 -0.14 -13.72 -18.99
N LEU A 131 -0.98 -14.38 -19.78
CA LEU A 131 -2.42 -14.50 -19.56
C LEU A 131 -2.72 -15.82 -18.82
N PHE A 132 -3.37 -15.74 -17.66
CA PHE A 132 -3.88 -16.87 -16.90
C PHE A 132 -5.37 -17.04 -17.15
N ARG A 133 -5.79 -18.28 -17.44
CA ARG A 133 -7.19 -18.64 -17.66
C ARG A 133 -7.49 -20.04 -17.12
N SER A 134 -8.77 -20.38 -17.00
CA SER A 134 -9.22 -21.72 -16.66
C SER A 134 -10.00 -22.32 -17.83
N LYS A 135 -9.70 -23.57 -18.17
CA LYS A 135 -10.42 -24.35 -19.21
C LYS A 135 -11.93 -24.38 -18.98
N ARG A 136 -12.36 -24.30 -17.71
CA ARG A 136 -13.78 -24.28 -17.35
C ARG A 136 -14.54 -23.12 -18.00
N TYR A 137 -13.87 -21.99 -18.21
CA TYR A 137 -14.47 -20.73 -18.71
C TYR A 137 -13.97 -20.33 -20.11
N ASP A 138 -13.35 -21.24 -20.89
CA ASP A 138 -12.82 -20.89 -22.21
C ASP A 138 -13.89 -20.46 -23.24
N ASN A 139 -15.12 -20.94 -23.03
CA ASN A 139 -16.26 -20.56 -23.88
C ASN A 139 -17.05 -19.36 -23.35
N ASP A 140 -16.81 -18.95 -22.11
CA ASP A 140 -17.56 -17.90 -21.44
C ASP A 140 -16.92 -16.53 -21.67
N THR A 141 -17.72 -15.49 -21.52
CA THR A 141 -17.23 -14.12 -21.41
C THR A 141 -16.91 -13.86 -19.95
N THR A 142 -15.67 -13.45 -19.65
CA THR A 142 -15.16 -13.30 -18.30
C THR A 142 -14.67 -11.88 -18.03
N PRO A 143 -14.63 -11.40 -16.78
CA PRO A 143 -13.86 -10.20 -16.42
C PRO A 143 -12.37 -10.41 -16.69
N LEU A 144 -11.65 -9.32 -16.96
CA LEU A 144 -10.19 -9.28 -17.06
C LEU A 144 -9.62 -8.47 -15.90
N LEU A 145 -8.62 -9.01 -15.22
CA LEU A 145 -7.77 -8.32 -14.26
C LEU A 145 -6.37 -8.16 -14.86
N VAL A 146 -5.90 -6.93 -15.04
CA VAL A 146 -4.47 -6.66 -15.32
C VAL A 146 -3.77 -6.52 -13.97
N TYR A 147 -2.76 -7.37 -13.72
CA TYR A 147 -2.14 -7.51 -12.40
C TYR A 147 -0.66 -7.21 -12.43
N PHE A 148 -0.23 -6.33 -11.51
CA PHE A 148 1.16 -5.94 -11.31
C PHE A 148 1.68 -6.55 -10.00
N HIS A 149 2.81 -7.27 -10.11
CA HIS A 149 3.42 -7.92 -8.95
C HIS A 149 4.07 -6.93 -8.00
N GLY A 150 4.16 -7.30 -6.72
CA GLY A 150 4.92 -6.58 -5.71
C GLY A 150 6.42 -6.88 -5.77
N GLY A 151 7.16 -6.27 -4.85
CA GLY A 151 8.60 -6.44 -4.71
C GLY A 151 9.38 -5.12 -4.72
N GLY A 152 8.75 -4.03 -4.22
CA GLY A 152 9.40 -2.73 -4.07
C GLY A 152 9.89 -2.12 -5.38
N TRP A 153 9.24 -2.43 -6.51
CA TRP A 153 9.65 -2.02 -7.87
C TRP A 153 11.04 -2.53 -8.31
N VAL A 154 11.73 -3.32 -7.46
CA VAL A 154 13.13 -3.75 -7.62
C VAL A 154 13.25 -5.25 -7.80
N ILE A 155 12.39 -6.03 -7.17
CA ILE A 155 12.37 -7.49 -7.23
C ILE A 155 10.98 -7.98 -7.64
N GLY A 156 10.84 -9.28 -7.87
CA GLY A 156 9.56 -9.85 -8.30
C GLY A 156 9.50 -10.13 -9.79
N SER A 157 8.43 -10.81 -10.18
CA SER A 157 8.15 -11.21 -11.56
C SER A 157 6.71 -11.75 -11.66
N ILE A 158 6.24 -12.05 -12.87
CA ILE A 158 4.99 -12.79 -13.11
C ILE A 158 4.94 -14.08 -12.27
N ASN A 159 6.08 -14.77 -12.11
CA ASN A 159 6.12 -16.00 -11.34
C ASN A 159 5.86 -15.75 -9.84
N SER A 160 6.28 -14.63 -9.27
CA SER A 160 6.02 -14.31 -7.86
C SER A 160 4.55 -14.02 -7.55
N CYS A 161 3.75 -13.56 -8.51
CA CYS A 161 2.30 -13.36 -8.34
C CYS A 161 1.45 -14.50 -8.93
N SER A 162 2.08 -15.54 -9.51
CA SER A 162 1.37 -16.61 -10.23
C SER A 162 0.36 -17.37 -9.38
N ARG A 163 0.58 -17.48 -8.07
CA ARG A 163 -0.36 -18.10 -7.12
C ARG A 163 -1.70 -17.37 -7.10
N TYR A 164 -1.67 -16.06 -6.97
CA TYR A 164 -2.88 -15.22 -6.96
C TYR A 164 -3.55 -15.21 -8.34
N CYS A 165 -2.77 -15.01 -9.41
CA CYS A 165 -3.29 -15.00 -10.77
C CYS A 165 -4.01 -16.31 -11.12
N ALA A 166 -3.43 -17.46 -10.72
CA ALA A 166 -4.04 -18.77 -10.94
C ALA A 166 -5.33 -18.95 -10.12
N ALA A 167 -5.36 -18.48 -8.87
CA ALA A 167 -6.55 -18.57 -8.03
C ALA A 167 -7.71 -17.72 -8.57
N MET A 168 -7.43 -16.56 -9.16
CA MET A 168 -8.45 -15.73 -9.82
C MET A 168 -8.93 -16.36 -11.12
N ALA A 169 -8.02 -16.95 -11.92
CA ALA A 169 -8.38 -17.68 -13.13
C ALA A 169 -9.28 -18.88 -12.83
N GLU A 170 -9.03 -19.62 -11.74
CA GLU A 170 -9.87 -20.71 -11.28
C GLU A 170 -11.30 -20.27 -10.97
N ARG A 171 -11.51 -19.00 -10.59
CA ARG A 171 -12.82 -18.39 -10.33
C ARG A 171 -13.50 -17.79 -11.57
N GLY A 172 -12.89 -17.89 -12.75
CA GLY A 172 -13.48 -17.36 -13.99
C GLY A 172 -13.12 -15.91 -14.27
N ILE A 173 -12.07 -15.39 -13.69
CA ILE A 173 -11.50 -14.06 -13.98
C ILE A 173 -10.22 -14.30 -14.79
N ALA A 174 -10.18 -13.84 -16.05
CA ALA A 174 -8.94 -13.85 -16.80
C ALA A 174 -7.94 -12.88 -16.17
N VAL A 175 -6.65 -13.27 -16.05
CA VAL A 175 -5.64 -12.39 -15.44
C VAL A 175 -4.47 -12.21 -16.40
N LEU A 176 -4.21 -10.96 -16.80
CA LEU A 176 -3.01 -10.57 -17.51
C LEU A 176 -1.97 -10.08 -16.49
N ALA A 177 -0.99 -10.92 -16.20
CA ALA A 177 0.13 -10.56 -15.33
C ALA A 177 1.25 -9.89 -16.15
N VAL A 178 1.89 -8.88 -15.56
CA VAL A 178 2.84 -7.99 -16.21
C VAL A 178 4.19 -8.03 -15.52
N ASP A 179 5.26 -8.35 -16.29
CA ASP A 179 6.66 -8.15 -15.92
C ASP A 179 7.08 -6.75 -16.40
N TYR A 180 6.91 -5.75 -15.55
CA TYR A 180 7.34 -4.39 -15.81
C TYR A 180 8.85 -4.24 -15.50
N ARG A 181 9.50 -3.26 -16.14
CA ARG A 181 10.92 -2.95 -15.91
C ARG A 181 11.17 -2.54 -14.45
N LEU A 182 12.26 -3.06 -13.88
CA LEU A 182 12.60 -2.93 -12.47
C LEU A 182 13.72 -1.89 -12.26
N ALA A 183 13.64 -1.20 -11.13
CA ALA A 183 14.70 -0.37 -10.59
C ALA A 183 15.80 -1.27 -9.94
N PRO A 184 17.01 -0.79 -9.74
CA PRO A 184 17.50 0.56 -10.08
C PRO A 184 17.85 0.76 -11.56
N GLU A 185 17.88 -0.31 -12.39
CA GLU A 185 18.26 -0.22 -13.81
C GLU A 185 17.24 0.63 -14.60
N HIS A 186 15.98 0.59 -14.20
CA HIS A 186 14.88 1.31 -14.82
C HIS A 186 14.02 1.99 -13.74
N PRO A 187 14.49 3.11 -13.17
CA PRO A 187 13.75 3.83 -12.13
C PRO A 187 12.46 4.44 -12.68
N PHE A 188 11.64 5.03 -11.80
CA PHE A 188 10.47 5.78 -12.21
C PHE A 188 10.80 6.79 -13.31
N PRO A 189 9.98 6.87 -14.38
CA PRO A 189 8.65 6.27 -14.56
C PRO A 189 8.63 4.98 -15.41
N GLU A 190 9.74 4.29 -15.63
CA GLU A 190 9.84 3.25 -16.66
C GLU A 190 8.90 2.05 -16.40
N GLY A 191 8.85 1.53 -15.17
CA GLY A 191 7.92 0.45 -14.81
C GLY A 191 6.45 0.86 -14.93
N LEU A 192 6.11 2.12 -14.62
CA LEU A 192 4.75 2.64 -14.79
C LEU A 192 4.36 2.74 -16.27
N LYS A 193 5.27 3.16 -17.15
CA LYS A 193 5.02 3.16 -18.60
C LYS A 193 4.68 1.77 -19.11
N ASP A 194 5.41 0.75 -18.67
CA ASP A 194 5.14 -0.64 -19.05
C ASP A 194 3.76 -1.11 -18.57
N CYS A 195 3.36 -0.72 -17.36
CA CYS A 195 2.02 -1.00 -16.83
C CYS A 195 0.90 -0.32 -17.66
N ILE A 196 1.08 0.94 -18.01
CA ILE A 196 0.16 1.69 -18.87
C ILE A 196 0.05 1.04 -20.26
N ASP A 197 1.17 0.66 -20.88
CA ASP A 197 1.19 0.02 -22.20
C ASP A 197 0.58 -1.39 -22.15
N ALA A 198 0.77 -2.14 -21.07
CA ALA A 198 0.12 -3.43 -20.84
C ALA A 198 -1.41 -3.29 -20.76
N VAL A 199 -1.94 -2.24 -20.12
CA VAL A 199 -3.37 -1.96 -20.05
C VAL A 199 -3.92 -1.59 -21.44
N LYS A 200 -3.24 -0.72 -22.21
CA LYS A 200 -3.65 -0.39 -23.61
C LYS A 200 -3.74 -1.66 -24.44
N PHE A 201 -2.69 -2.48 -24.40
CA PHE A 201 -2.66 -3.77 -25.08
C PHE A 201 -3.80 -4.69 -24.63
N ALA A 202 -4.10 -4.74 -23.33
CA ALA A 202 -5.21 -5.52 -22.79
C ALA A 202 -6.55 -5.05 -23.38
N CYS A 203 -6.82 -3.75 -23.40
CA CYS A 203 -8.05 -3.17 -23.97
C CYS A 203 -8.25 -3.57 -25.42
N GLU A 204 -7.19 -3.53 -26.25
CA GLU A 204 -7.24 -3.93 -27.66
C GLU A 204 -7.52 -5.43 -27.86
N ASN A 205 -7.10 -6.27 -26.90
CA ASN A 205 -7.21 -7.72 -27.01
C ASN A 205 -8.40 -8.33 -26.24
N MET A 206 -9.17 -7.54 -25.46
CA MET A 206 -10.35 -8.01 -24.74
C MET A 206 -11.34 -8.79 -25.62
N PRO A 207 -11.69 -8.35 -26.84
CA PRO A 207 -12.61 -9.09 -27.70
C PRO A 207 -12.08 -10.48 -28.08
N LYS A 208 -10.78 -10.57 -28.39
CA LYS A 208 -10.09 -11.82 -28.72
C LYS A 208 -10.07 -12.80 -27.53
N TRP A 209 -9.94 -12.27 -26.31
CA TRP A 209 -9.93 -13.06 -25.09
C TRP A 209 -11.32 -13.30 -24.52
N LYS A 210 -12.38 -12.82 -25.18
CA LYS A 210 -13.75 -12.86 -24.66
C LYS A 210 -13.87 -12.23 -23.27
N CYS A 211 -13.29 -11.03 -23.08
CA CYS A 211 -13.38 -10.33 -21.80
C CYS A 211 -14.41 -9.19 -21.90
N SER A 212 -15.27 -9.05 -20.87
CA SER A 212 -16.40 -8.09 -20.84
C SER A 212 -16.05 -6.77 -20.14
N SER A 213 -15.15 -6.79 -19.19
CA SER A 213 -14.75 -5.65 -18.37
C SER A 213 -13.28 -5.75 -18.04
N ILE A 214 -12.66 -4.63 -17.69
CA ILE A 214 -11.26 -4.58 -17.29
C ILE A 214 -11.14 -3.98 -15.88
N SER A 215 -10.41 -4.68 -15.03
CA SER A 215 -9.98 -4.21 -13.72
C SER A 215 -8.46 -4.14 -13.68
N VAL A 216 -7.91 -3.32 -12.81
CA VAL A 216 -6.47 -3.25 -12.57
C VAL A 216 -6.18 -3.57 -11.11
N GLY A 217 -5.05 -4.21 -10.83
CA GLY A 217 -4.71 -4.54 -9.44
C GLY A 217 -3.26 -4.92 -9.24
N GLY A 218 -2.87 -5.06 -7.98
CA GLY A 218 -1.53 -5.47 -7.59
C GLY A 218 -1.32 -5.50 -6.08
N ASP A 219 -0.17 -6.00 -5.69
CA ASP A 219 0.24 -6.11 -4.30
C ASP A 219 1.47 -5.22 -4.00
N SER A 220 1.50 -4.58 -2.83
CA SER A 220 2.64 -3.77 -2.38
C SER A 220 3.00 -2.67 -3.41
N SER A 221 4.22 -2.66 -3.94
CA SER A 221 4.63 -1.78 -5.06
C SER A 221 3.79 -2.00 -6.33
N GLY A 222 3.31 -3.21 -6.59
CA GLY A 222 2.37 -3.48 -7.69
C GLY A 222 1.00 -2.84 -7.45
N GLY A 223 0.55 -2.79 -6.19
CA GLY A 223 -0.65 -2.04 -5.78
C GLY A 223 -0.48 -0.54 -6.00
N ASN A 224 0.71 -0.01 -5.73
CA ASN A 224 1.09 1.37 -6.06
C ASN A 224 1.00 1.62 -7.57
N LEU A 225 1.61 0.77 -8.38
CA LEU A 225 1.56 0.87 -9.84
C LEU A 225 0.13 0.75 -10.38
N ALA A 226 -0.73 -0.07 -9.74
CA ALA A 226 -2.13 -0.19 -10.12
C ALA A 226 -2.91 1.12 -9.88
N ILE A 227 -2.70 1.78 -8.74
CA ILE A 227 -3.29 3.10 -8.45
C ILE A 227 -2.76 4.13 -9.45
N ALA A 228 -1.43 4.22 -9.64
CA ALA A 228 -0.80 5.17 -10.55
C ALA A 228 -1.25 4.96 -12.01
N THR A 229 -1.41 3.70 -12.44
CA THR A 229 -1.97 3.36 -13.75
C THR A 229 -3.41 3.83 -13.85
N ALA A 230 -4.27 3.56 -12.85
CA ALA A 230 -5.65 4.02 -12.87
C ALA A 230 -5.77 5.55 -12.96
N LEU A 231 -4.91 6.29 -12.25
CA LEU A 231 -4.83 7.76 -12.34
C LEU A 231 -4.36 8.27 -13.72
N SER A 232 -3.70 7.43 -14.51
CA SER A 232 -3.16 7.78 -15.82
C SER A 232 -4.14 7.51 -16.97
N PHE A 233 -5.31 6.92 -16.71
CA PHE A 233 -6.35 6.64 -17.70
C PHE A 233 -7.58 7.54 -17.52
N PRO A 234 -8.39 7.70 -18.55
CA PRO A 234 -9.69 8.37 -18.42
C PRO A 234 -10.57 7.68 -17.38
N GLU A 235 -11.43 8.47 -16.73
CA GLU A 235 -12.48 7.98 -15.84
C GLU A 235 -13.34 6.91 -16.56
N ASN A 236 -13.84 5.94 -15.82
CA ASN A 236 -14.62 4.80 -16.32
C ASN A 236 -13.88 3.84 -17.28
N THR A 237 -12.55 3.92 -17.38
CA THR A 237 -11.76 2.90 -18.11
C THR A 237 -11.81 1.57 -17.37
N PHE A 238 -11.69 1.58 -16.06
CA PHE A 238 -11.66 0.38 -15.22
C PHE A 238 -12.97 0.16 -14.49
N SER A 239 -13.41 -1.09 -14.40
CA SER A 239 -14.56 -1.50 -13.61
C SER A 239 -14.25 -1.56 -12.11
N SER A 240 -13.01 -1.87 -11.73
CA SER A 240 -12.54 -1.85 -10.33
C SER A 240 -11.02 -1.76 -10.22
N LEU A 241 -10.55 -1.34 -9.04
CA LEU A 241 -9.15 -1.32 -8.61
C LEU A 241 -8.99 -2.25 -7.41
N ILE A 242 -8.07 -3.22 -7.50
CA ILE A 242 -7.83 -4.24 -6.48
C ILE A 242 -6.42 -4.09 -5.92
N THR A 243 -6.27 -3.76 -4.65
CA THR A 243 -4.96 -3.55 -4.05
C THR A 243 -4.78 -4.34 -2.76
N PHE A 244 -3.59 -4.94 -2.61
CA PHE A 244 -3.21 -5.66 -1.40
C PHE A 244 -2.03 -4.93 -0.76
N TYR A 245 -2.19 -4.53 0.50
CA TYR A 245 -1.19 -3.77 1.27
C TYR A 245 -0.37 -2.79 0.41
N PRO A 246 -1.04 -1.90 -0.36
CA PRO A 246 -0.37 -1.06 -1.36
C PRO A 246 0.55 -0.03 -0.71
N VAL A 247 1.63 0.33 -1.42
CA VAL A 247 2.39 1.54 -1.11
C VAL A 247 1.63 2.75 -1.62
N THR A 248 1.15 3.60 -0.72
CA THR A 248 0.48 4.87 -1.09
C THR A 248 1.37 6.09 -0.88
N LYS A 249 2.46 5.92 -0.09
CA LYS A 249 3.52 6.91 0.14
C LYS A 249 4.87 6.20 -0.04
N ALA A 250 5.65 6.57 -1.06
CA ALA A 250 6.96 5.98 -1.35
C ALA A 250 8.09 6.66 -0.56
N TYR A 251 7.87 6.85 0.75
CA TYR A 251 8.81 7.40 1.71
C TYR A 251 8.47 6.95 3.14
N ALA A 252 9.42 7.11 4.07
CA ALA A 252 9.18 6.85 5.48
C ALA A 252 8.18 7.86 6.04
N ASP A 253 6.95 7.43 6.34
CA ASP A 253 5.87 8.32 6.78
C ASP A 253 5.83 8.54 8.30
N ASN A 254 6.71 7.85 9.05
CA ASN A 254 6.80 7.90 10.51
C ASN A 254 5.48 7.59 11.24
N SER A 255 4.54 6.93 10.57
CA SER A 255 3.26 6.50 11.13
C SER A 255 3.43 5.54 12.32
N GLU A 256 2.33 5.26 13.02
CA GLU A 256 2.31 4.28 14.10
C GLU A 256 2.74 2.89 13.61
N SER A 257 2.20 2.43 12.46
CA SER A 257 2.55 1.12 11.92
C SER A 257 4.02 1.04 11.48
N TRP A 258 4.57 2.12 10.93
CA TRP A 258 5.99 2.20 10.58
C TRP A 258 6.90 2.00 11.81
N LYS A 259 6.51 2.56 12.97
CA LYS A 259 7.25 2.41 14.23
C LYS A 259 7.06 1.03 14.88
N LEU A 260 5.83 0.52 14.90
CA LEU A 260 5.49 -0.74 15.57
C LEU A 260 5.97 -1.97 14.81
N PHE A 261 5.89 -1.95 13.47
CA PHE A 261 6.15 -3.11 12.61
C PHE A 261 7.37 -2.93 11.72
N GLY A 262 8.21 -1.93 11.99
CA GLY A 262 9.37 -1.58 11.18
C GLY A 262 10.49 -2.62 11.15
N LYS A 263 10.41 -3.70 11.94
CA LYS A 263 11.39 -4.80 11.93
C LYS A 263 10.75 -6.11 12.34
N GLY A 264 10.99 -7.16 11.53
CA GLY A 264 10.62 -8.54 11.88
C GLY A 264 9.19 -8.94 11.56
N PHE A 265 8.44 -8.16 10.76
CA PHE A 265 7.04 -8.42 10.38
C PHE A 265 6.85 -8.63 8.87
N GLY A 266 7.87 -9.14 8.16
CA GLY A 266 7.76 -9.51 6.75
C GLY A 266 8.19 -8.41 5.78
N LEU A 267 8.08 -7.13 6.16
CA LEU A 267 8.63 -5.97 5.44
C LEU A 267 9.26 -5.00 6.45
N ASP A 268 10.60 -4.98 6.51
CA ASP A 268 11.33 -4.08 7.39
C ASP A 268 11.43 -2.67 6.78
N SER A 269 11.41 -1.65 7.65
CA SER A 269 11.51 -0.24 7.24
C SER A 269 12.80 0.07 6.45
N GLU A 270 13.93 -0.54 6.82
CA GLU A 270 15.21 -0.38 6.11
C GLU A 270 15.16 -0.94 4.68
N LEU A 271 14.50 -2.08 4.48
CA LEU A 271 14.29 -2.64 3.15
C LEU A 271 13.36 -1.74 2.34
N MET A 272 12.28 -1.24 2.94
CA MET A 272 11.37 -0.33 2.24
C MET A 272 12.05 0.98 1.85
N ASN A 273 12.91 1.53 2.70
CA ASN A 273 13.73 2.71 2.36
C ASN A 273 14.64 2.44 1.16
N ALA A 274 15.33 1.28 1.14
CA ALA A 274 16.17 0.92 -0.01
C ALA A 274 15.36 0.76 -1.32
N PHE A 275 14.14 0.24 -1.24
CA PHE A 275 13.23 0.19 -2.39
C PHE A 275 12.85 1.60 -2.88
N ASN A 276 12.47 2.49 -1.98
CA ASN A 276 12.11 3.87 -2.32
C ASN A 276 13.31 4.61 -2.97
N GLU A 277 14.50 4.50 -2.38
CA GLU A 277 15.74 5.10 -2.88
C GLU A 277 16.10 4.59 -4.30
N ALA A 278 15.93 3.28 -4.54
CA ALA A 278 16.19 2.68 -5.84
C ALA A 278 15.16 3.06 -6.91
N TYR A 279 13.90 3.24 -6.50
CA TYR A 279 12.80 3.50 -7.43
C TYR A 279 12.80 4.93 -7.95
N THR A 280 13.03 5.93 -7.08
CA THR A 280 12.85 7.33 -7.47
C THR A 280 13.54 8.33 -6.55
N THR A 281 13.84 9.50 -7.12
CA THR A 281 14.16 10.72 -6.38
C THR A 281 12.96 11.66 -6.22
N GLU A 282 11.80 11.30 -6.80
CA GLU A 282 10.58 12.10 -6.84
C GLU A 282 9.51 11.53 -5.90
N SER A 283 9.87 11.27 -4.64
CA SER A 283 9.00 10.56 -3.68
C SER A 283 7.62 11.20 -3.45
N HIS A 284 7.46 12.51 -3.68
CA HIS A 284 6.19 13.23 -3.56
C HIS A 284 5.44 13.41 -4.90
N ASN A 285 5.91 12.82 -5.99
CA ASN A 285 5.16 12.79 -7.23
C ASN A 285 3.87 11.97 -7.05
N PRO A 286 2.67 12.49 -7.42
CA PRO A 286 1.40 11.77 -7.24
C PRO A 286 1.32 10.39 -7.91
N LEU A 287 2.10 10.13 -8.95
CA LEU A 287 2.19 8.82 -9.60
C LEU A 287 3.20 7.88 -8.90
N VAL A 288 3.96 8.39 -7.95
CA VAL A 288 4.87 7.65 -7.07
C VAL A 288 4.24 7.43 -5.70
N SER A 289 3.67 8.48 -5.15
CA SER A 289 2.95 8.50 -3.88
C SER A 289 1.50 8.92 -4.10
N PRO A 290 0.59 8.00 -4.46
CA PRO A 290 -0.80 8.34 -4.75
C PRO A 290 -1.54 9.08 -3.63
N ALA A 291 -1.07 8.95 -2.39
CA ALA A 291 -1.59 9.75 -1.28
C ALA A 291 -1.31 11.26 -1.41
N GLU A 292 -0.39 11.68 -2.29
CA GLU A 292 -0.08 13.08 -2.59
C GLU A 292 -0.94 13.64 -3.76
N ALA A 293 -1.69 12.79 -4.46
CA ALA A 293 -2.59 13.26 -5.52
C ALA A 293 -3.71 14.14 -4.94
N ASP A 294 -4.15 15.13 -5.69
CA ASP A 294 -5.29 15.96 -5.27
C ASP A 294 -6.63 15.20 -5.34
N ASP A 295 -7.64 15.70 -4.64
CA ASP A 295 -8.94 15.04 -4.55
C ASP A 295 -9.65 14.96 -5.92
N HIS A 296 -9.41 15.92 -6.83
CA HIS A 296 -9.96 15.89 -8.18
C HIS A 296 -9.36 14.75 -9.02
N ALA A 297 -8.06 14.48 -8.88
CA ALA A 297 -7.42 13.35 -9.54
C ALA A 297 -7.90 12.01 -8.93
N LEU A 298 -7.94 11.92 -7.59
CA LEU A 298 -8.43 10.73 -6.89
C LEU A 298 -9.89 10.42 -7.17
N ALA A 299 -10.74 11.43 -7.38
CA ALA A 299 -12.16 11.26 -7.70
C ALA A 299 -12.42 10.52 -9.02
N LYS A 300 -11.40 10.32 -9.87
CA LYS A 300 -11.48 9.56 -11.12
C LYS A 300 -11.19 8.06 -10.95
N LEU A 301 -10.74 7.65 -9.77
CA LEU A 301 -10.47 6.24 -9.49
C LEU A 301 -11.77 5.41 -9.54
N PRO A 302 -11.72 4.19 -10.06
CA PRO A 302 -12.87 3.29 -10.06
C PRO A 302 -13.19 2.81 -8.64
N PRO A 303 -14.32 2.11 -8.43
CA PRO A 303 -14.57 1.37 -7.19
C PRO A 303 -13.34 0.60 -6.75
N THR A 304 -12.91 0.78 -5.50
CA THR A 304 -11.60 0.35 -5.02
C THR A 304 -11.71 -0.62 -3.85
N LEU A 305 -11.10 -1.81 -3.99
CA LEU A 305 -10.85 -2.73 -2.88
C LEU A 305 -9.41 -2.57 -2.40
N LEU A 306 -9.24 -2.30 -1.10
CA LEU A 306 -7.94 -2.26 -0.43
C LEU A 306 -7.91 -3.26 0.72
N VAL A 307 -7.07 -4.29 0.61
CA VAL A 307 -6.86 -5.30 1.64
C VAL A 307 -5.51 -5.07 2.30
N ALA A 308 -5.50 -4.82 3.60
CA ALA A 308 -4.31 -4.51 4.38
C ALA A 308 -3.96 -5.65 5.36
N ALA A 309 -2.69 -5.78 5.70
CA ALA A 309 -2.23 -6.62 6.80
C ALA A 309 -2.21 -5.83 8.11
N GLU A 310 -2.60 -6.47 9.22
CA GLU A 310 -2.63 -5.78 10.52
C GLU A 310 -1.22 -5.41 11.00
N ARG A 311 -0.27 -6.33 10.87
CA ARG A 311 1.11 -6.18 11.35
C ARG A 311 2.05 -5.85 10.18
N ASP A 312 1.82 -4.68 9.58
CA ASP A 312 2.53 -4.21 8.38
C ASP A 312 2.88 -2.72 8.51
N ILE A 313 4.08 -2.34 8.09
CA ILE A 313 4.50 -0.93 8.07
C ILE A 313 3.57 -0.06 7.20
N LEU A 314 2.97 -0.64 6.16
CA LEU A 314 2.10 0.06 5.20
C LEU A 314 0.64 0.18 5.68
N ARG A 315 0.29 -0.39 6.84
CA ARG A 315 -1.09 -0.40 7.36
C ARG A 315 -1.69 1.00 7.48
N CYS A 316 -0.99 1.92 8.15
CA CYS A 316 -1.53 3.25 8.39
C CYS A 316 -1.72 4.03 7.09
N GLN A 317 -0.75 4.05 6.20
CA GLN A 317 -0.88 4.76 4.92
C GLN A 317 -1.99 4.18 4.03
N GLY A 318 -2.19 2.86 4.05
CA GLY A 318 -3.31 2.21 3.35
C GLY A 318 -4.67 2.59 3.93
N ALA A 319 -4.81 2.60 5.27
CA ALA A 319 -6.03 3.01 5.95
C ALA A 319 -6.38 4.49 5.70
N GLU A 320 -5.39 5.38 5.81
CA GLU A 320 -5.54 6.81 5.51
C GLU A 320 -5.99 7.04 4.07
N PHE A 321 -5.41 6.32 3.12
CA PHE A 321 -5.78 6.42 1.71
C PHE A 321 -7.21 5.95 1.46
N ALA A 322 -7.61 4.81 2.02
CA ALA A 322 -8.98 4.29 1.91
C ALA A 322 -10.01 5.25 2.52
N GLU A 323 -9.73 5.82 3.70
CA GLU A 323 -10.63 6.79 4.33
C GLU A 323 -10.74 8.08 3.49
N ARG A 324 -9.62 8.52 2.88
CA ARG A 324 -9.65 9.67 1.98
C ARG A 324 -10.51 9.41 0.74
N LEU A 325 -10.38 8.23 0.10
CA LEU A 325 -11.23 7.85 -1.04
C LEU A 325 -12.72 7.88 -0.66
N LYS A 326 -13.08 7.35 0.50
CA LYS A 326 -14.45 7.39 1.01
C LYS A 326 -14.95 8.82 1.21
N ASN A 327 -14.13 9.71 1.78
CA ASN A 327 -14.50 11.08 2.08
C ASN A 327 -14.73 11.93 0.82
N ILE A 328 -14.10 11.59 -0.31
CA ILE A 328 -14.31 12.21 -1.62
C ILE A 328 -15.38 11.51 -2.46
N GLY A 329 -16.07 10.52 -1.89
CA GLY A 329 -17.23 9.86 -2.53
C GLY A 329 -16.91 8.69 -3.44
N ILE A 330 -15.67 8.17 -3.45
CA ILE A 330 -15.32 6.95 -4.17
C ILE A 330 -15.89 5.73 -3.43
N GLU A 331 -16.58 4.85 -4.17
CA GLU A 331 -16.95 3.55 -3.63
C GLU A 331 -15.69 2.76 -3.30
N GLN A 332 -15.48 2.50 -2.00
CA GLN A 332 -14.33 1.74 -1.55
C GLN A 332 -14.73 0.69 -0.51
N LYS A 333 -14.00 -0.43 -0.50
CA LYS A 333 -14.03 -1.44 0.55
C LYS A 333 -12.62 -1.58 1.12
N TYR A 334 -12.45 -1.22 2.39
CA TYR A 334 -11.21 -1.44 3.14
C TYR A 334 -11.35 -2.69 4.02
N ILE A 335 -10.40 -3.61 3.91
CA ILE A 335 -10.35 -4.84 4.70
C ILE A 335 -9.01 -4.90 5.40
N LEU A 336 -9.02 -4.92 6.73
CA LEU A 336 -7.86 -5.23 7.55
C LEU A 336 -7.90 -6.70 7.94
N ILE A 337 -6.92 -7.50 7.54
CA ILE A 337 -6.86 -8.91 7.92
C ILE A 337 -6.17 -9.04 9.27
N PRO A 338 -6.89 -9.46 10.33
CA PRO A 338 -6.35 -9.56 11.67
C PRO A 338 -5.15 -10.51 11.75
N GLY A 339 -4.16 -10.21 12.59
CA GLY A 339 -3.00 -11.06 12.83
C GLY A 339 -2.03 -11.21 11.67
N SER A 340 -2.40 -10.87 10.44
CA SER A 340 -1.58 -11.07 9.24
C SER A 340 -0.37 -10.14 9.17
N VAL A 341 0.63 -10.54 8.38
CA VAL A 341 1.81 -9.74 8.03
C VAL A 341 1.91 -9.59 6.52
N HIS A 342 2.79 -8.72 6.04
CA HIS A 342 3.05 -8.51 4.61
C HIS A 342 3.27 -9.82 3.84
N LEU A 343 3.09 -9.82 2.52
CA LEU A 343 3.36 -10.92 1.58
C LEU A 343 2.32 -12.06 1.55
N PHE A 344 1.17 -12.00 2.23
CA PHE A 344 0.21 -13.11 2.24
C PHE A 344 -0.38 -13.46 0.85
N ILE A 345 -0.33 -12.56 -0.13
CA ILE A 345 -0.76 -12.81 -1.53
C ILE A 345 0.27 -13.60 -2.32
N THR A 346 1.55 -13.25 -2.17
CA THR A 346 2.63 -13.74 -3.05
C THR A 346 3.41 -14.90 -2.46
N VAL A 347 3.58 -14.94 -1.13
CA VAL A 347 4.37 -15.97 -0.47
C VAL A 347 3.45 -16.90 0.33
N ASP A 348 3.68 -18.21 0.21
CA ASP A 348 2.93 -19.19 0.98
C ASP A 348 3.27 -19.14 2.48
N GLY A 349 2.28 -19.39 3.33
CA GLY A 349 2.46 -19.42 4.79
C GLY A 349 1.39 -18.71 5.58
N GLN A 350 0.49 -17.97 4.91
CA GLN A 350 -0.68 -17.32 5.51
C GLN A 350 -1.95 -17.71 4.69
N PRO A 351 -2.34 -19.00 4.68
CA PRO A 351 -3.40 -19.49 3.79
C PRO A 351 -4.76 -18.89 4.07
N THR A 352 -5.10 -18.57 5.33
CA THR A 352 -6.38 -17.97 5.67
C THR A 352 -6.48 -16.54 5.10
N ALA A 353 -5.44 -15.71 5.30
CA ALA A 353 -5.37 -14.37 4.72
C ALA A 353 -5.43 -14.40 3.19
N PHE A 354 -4.71 -15.33 2.56
CA PHE A 354 -4.74 -15.53 1.12
C PHE A 354 -6.14 -15.89 0.61
N LYS A 355 -6.78 -16.90 1.20
CA LYS A 355 -8.12 -17.36 0.79
C LYS A 355 -9.16 -16.26 0.94
N HIS A 356 -9.13 -15.54 2.06
CA HIS A 356 -10.01 -14.40 2.31
C HIS A 356 -9.83 -13.34 1.20
N SER A 357 -8.59 -12.95 0.93
CA SER A 357 -8.26 -11.93 -0.08
C SER A 357 -8.69 -12.33 -1.50
N VAL A 358 -8.52 -13.61 -1.87
CA VAL A 358 -8.96 -14.12 -3.17
C VAL A 358 -10.48 -14.12 -3.27
N ASN A 359 -11.21 -14.47 -2.22
CA ASN A 359 -12.68 -14.43 -2.21
C ASN A 359 -13.17 -12.99 -2.37
N GLU A 360 -12.70 -12.09 -1.53
CA GLU A 360 -13.09 -10.69 -1.53
C GLU A 360 -12.80 -9.98 -2.86
N SER A 361 -11.62 -10.23 -3.43
CA SER A 361 -11.27 -9.62 -4.72
C SER A 361 -12.08 -10.18 -5.88
N SER A 362 -12.35 -11.49 -5.90
CA SER A 362 -13.20 -12.09 -6.95
C SER A 362 -14.64 -11.59 -6.87
N GLU A 363 -15.23 -11.55 -5.69
CA GLU A 363 -16.59 -11.01 -5.48
C GLU A 363 -16.67 -9.52 -5.85
N PHE A 364 -15.66 -8.73 -5.50
CA PHE A 364 -15.59 -7.32 -5.83
C PHE A 364 -15.52 -7.10 -7.35
N ILE A 365 -14.67 -7.85 -8.06
CA ILE A 365 -14.55 -7.77 -9.52
C ILE A 365 -15.88 -8.16 -10.18
N PHE A 366 -16.52 -9.26 -9.79
CA PHE A 366 -17.81 -9.68 -10.36
C PHE A 366 -18.90 -8.64 -10.14
N ARG A 367 -19.02 -8.07 -8.94
CA ARG A 367 -19.99 -7.02 -8.61
C ARG A 367 -19.89 -5.83 -9.56
N HIS A 368 -18.68 -5.41 -9.92
CA HIS A 368 -18.44 -4.23 -10.75
C HIS A 368 -18.26 -4.55 -12.26
N SER A 369 -18.22 -5.82 -12.64
CA SER A 369 -18.07 -6.24 -14.04
C SER A 369 -19.39 -6.19 -14.85
N GLY A 370 -20.52 -5.91 -14.20
CA GLY A 370 -21.84 -6.04 -14.83
C GLY A 370 -22.29 -7.49 -15.05
N GLN A 371 -21.56 -8.46 -14.53
CA GLN A 371 -21.92 -9.90 -14.56
C GLN A 371 -22.49 -10.32 -13.21
N ALA A 372 -23.58 -11.11 -13.22
CA ALA A 372 -24.10 -11.70 -12.01
C ALA A 372 -23.08 -12.72 -11.44
N THR A 373 -22.89 -12.71 -10.13
CA THR A 373 -22.15 -13.75 -9.40
C THR A 373 -22.82 -15.10 -9.68
N GLN A 374 -22.10 -16.04 -10.29
CA GLN A 374 -22.57 -17.40 -10.54
C GLN A 374 -22.42 -18.29 -9.30
#